data_3f6c5ee6376d96371e5e72e97a87baf8
#
_entry.id   3f6c5ee6376d96371e5e72e97a87baf8
#
_cell.length_a   1.000
_cell.length_b   1.000
_cell.length_c   1.000
_cell.angle_alpha   90.00
_cell.angle_beta   90.00
_cell.angle_gamma   90.00
#
_symmetry.space_group_name_H-M   'P 1'
#
loop_
_entity.id
_entity.type
_entity.pdbx_description
1 polymer ?
#
loop_
_entity_poly.entity_id
_entity_poly.type
_entity_poly.pdbx_seq_one_letter_code
_entity_poly.pdbx_strand_id
1 'polypeptide(L)'
;EVQLXQSGAEVKRPGTSVRVSCKTSGGYVFSWVRQAPGQGPEWMGGIITNFGTTSYAQKFQGRVTITADKATNTVYMDLSDLTSEDTAIYYCAKAPRGTSTIAARFNRYFFDSWGQGTLVTV
;
A
#
# COMPACT_ATOMS: atom_id res chain seq x y z
N GLU A 1 12.06 -13.14 -9.58
CA GLU A 1 11.42 -11.83 -9.59
C GLU A 1 10.04 -11.91 -8.99
N VAL A 2 9.72 -10.98 -8.09
CA VAL A 2 8.43 -10.97 -7.41
C VAL A 2 7.41 -10.23 -8.27
N GLN A 3 6.20 -10.82 -8.39
CA GLN A 3 5.10 -10.21 -9.11
C GLN A 3 4.13 -9.60 -8.10
N LEU A 4 3.63 -8.41 -8.42
CA LEU A 4 2.66 -7.71 -7.59
C LEU A 4 1.50 -7.27 -8.47
N UNK A 5 0.30 -7.70 -8.29
CA UNK A 5 -0.70 -7.49 -9.02
C UNK A 5 -1.70 -6.95 -8.26
N GLN A 6 -2.17 -5.90 -8.73
CA GLN A 6 -3.13 -5.13 -7.94
C GLN A 6 -4.53 -5.23 -8.51
N SER A 7 -5.52 -4.93 -7.66
CA SER A 7 -6.92 -4.90 -8.07
C SER A 7 -7.19 -3.72 -9.00
N GLY A 8 -8.37 -3.74 -9.61
CA GLY A 8 -8.73 -2.78 -10.65
C GLY A 8 -9.19 -1.44 -10.13
N ALA A 9 -9.35 -0.50 -11.08
CA ALA A 9 -9.72 0.86 -10.77
C ALA A 9 -11.06 0.94 -10.05
N GLU A 10 -11.21 1.94 -9.18
CA GLU A 10 -12.40 2.14 -8.39
C GLU A 10 -12.89 3.58 -8.52
N VAL A 11 -14.20 3.75 -8.56
CA VAL A 11 -14.85 5.06 -8.48
C VAL A 11 -15.69 5.04 -7.20
N LYS A 12 -15.43 5.99 -6.30
CA LYS A 12 -16.05 5.99 -4.98
C LYS A 12 -16.71 7.34 -4.71
N ARG A 13 -17.72 7.33 -3.85
CA ARG A 13 -18.35 8.55 -3.39
C ARG A 13 -17.62 9.09 -2.18
N PRO A 14 -17.61 10.42 -2.00
CA PRO A 14 -17.03 10.98 -0.77
C PRO A 14 -17.69 10.37 0.47
N GLY A 15 -16.88 10.15 1.50
CA GLY A 15 -17.36 9.61 2.76
C GLY A 15 -17.36 8.10 2.83
N THR A 16 -17.12 7.41 1.72
CA THR A 16 -17.08 5.95 1.72
C THR A 16 -15.64 5.47 1.92
N SER A 17 -15.46 4.16 1.87
CA SER A 17 -14.15 3.52 2.03
C SER A 17 -13.80 2.74 0.79
N VAL A 18 -12.51 2.54 0.57
CA VAL A 18 -12.02 1.73 -0.55
C VAL A 18 -11.04 0.71 -0.01
N ARG A 19 -11.06 -0.47 -0.63
CA ARG A 19 -10.04 -1.51 -0.38
C ARG A 19 -9.32 -1.79 -1.68
N VAL A 20 -7.99 -1.69 -1.65
CA VAL A 20 -7.14 -2.05 -2.77
C VAL A 20 -6.36 -3.28 -2.36
N SER A 21 -6.26 -4.26 -3.25
CA SER A 21 -5.53 -5.48 -2.96
C SER A 21 -4.31 -5.61 -3.84
N CYS A 22 -3.36 -6.38 -3.35
CA CYS A 22 -2.09 -6.63 -4.02
C CYS A 22 -1.74 -8.08 -3.79
N LYS A 23 -1.86 -8.89 -4.85
CA LYS A 23 -1.49 -10.29 -4.76
C LYS A 23 0.00 -10.42 -5.08
N THR A 24 0.73 -11.10 -4.21
CA THR A 24 2.18 -11.15 -4.31
C THR A 24 2.65 -12.57 -4.56
N SER A 25 3.80 -12.70 -5.19
CA SER A 25 4.41 -14.02 -5.40
C SER A 25 5.57 -14.27 -4.45
N GLY A 26 5.82 -13.36 -3.51
CA GLY A 26 6.86 -13.54 -2.52
C GLY A 26 7.13 -12.27 -1.77
N GLY A 27 8.01 -12.37 -0.77
CA GLY A 27 8.37 -11.23 0.05
C GLY A 27 7.53 -11.13 1.30
N TYR A 28 7.95 -10.26 2.22
CA TYR A 28 7.21 -10.09 3.47
C TYR A 28 7.28 -8.68 4.03
N VAL A 29 7.92 -7.73 3.33
CA VAL A 29 7.91 -6.32 3.75
C VAL A 29 7.33 -5.51 2.61
N PHE A 30 6.14 -4.95 2.83
CA PHE A 30 5.39 -4.25 1.79
C PHE A 30 4.98 -2.88 2.27
N SER A 31 4.86 -1.96 1.32
CA SER A 31 4.35 -0.62 1.59
C SER A 31 3.29 -0.24 0.58
N TRP A 32 2.49 0.75 0.95
CA TRP A 32 1.56 1.39 0.03
C TRP A 32 1.99 2.83 -0.18
N VAL A 33 2.04 3.23 -1.43
CA VAL A 33 2.45 4.57 -1.85
C VAL A 33 1.41 5.07 -2.82
N ARG A 34 0.99 6.33 -2.69
CA ARG A 34 0.03 6.88 -3.64
C ARG A 34 0.62 8.09 -4.34
N GLN A 35 0.09 8.37 -5.52
CA GLN A 35 0.49 9.56 -6.27
C GLN A 35 -0.76 10.24 -6.82
N ALA A 36 -1.04 11.43 -6.29
CA ALA A 36 -2.15 12.24 -6.76
C ALA A 36 -1.72 13.05 -7.98
N PRO A 37 -2.68 13.49 -8.82
CA PRO A 37 -2.32 14.25 -10.02
C PRO A 37 -1.47 15.47 -9.68
N GLY A 38 -0.37 15.63 -10.40
CA GLY A 38 0.49 16.77 -10.25
C GLY A 38 1.34 16.80 -8.99
N GLN A 39 1.37 15.70 -8.25
CA GLN A 39 2.11 15.64 -6.99
C GLN A 39 3.08 14.47 -7.02
N GLY A 40 4.05 14.51 -6.10
CA GLY A 40 5.00 13.41 -5.98
C GLY A 40 4.41 12.24 -5.21
N PRO A 41 5.14 11.13 -5.20
CA PRO A 41 4.67 9.96 -4.46
C PRO A 41 4.64 10.23 -2.96
N GLU A 42 3.71 9.57 -2.28
CA GLU A 42 3.45 9.78 -0.87
C GLU A 42 3.33 8.43 -0.19
N TRP A 43 4.25 8.15 0.73
CA TRP A 43 4.22 6.88 1.47
C TRP A 43 3.07 6.90 2.47
N MET A 44 2.26 5.84 2.47
CA MET A 44 1.10 5.76 3.34
C MET A 44 1.34 4.88 4.55
N GLY A 45 2.10 3.80 4.38
CA GLY A 45 2.36 2.87 5.46
C GLY A 45 2.92 1.57 4.94
N GLY A 46 3.24 0.69 5.87
CA GLY A 46 3.82 -0.60 5.50
C GLY A 46 3.48 -1.69 6.50
N ILE A 47 3.78 -2.92 6.09
CA ILE A 47 3.51 -4.10 6.90
C ILE A 47 4.65 -5.10 6.74
N ILE A 48 4.99 -5.75 7.85
CA ILE A 48 5.88 -6.91 7.86
C ILE A 48 4.98 -8.11 8.09
N THR A 49 4.75 -8.89 7.03
CA THR A 49 3.68 -9.89 7.08
C THR A 49 3.99 -11.03 8.03
N ASN A 50 5.29 -11.34 8.24
CA ASN A 50 5.64 -12.43 9.14
C ASN A 50 5.14 -12.18 10.57
N PHE A 51 5.09 -10.92 10.97
CA PHE A 51 4.73 -10.57 12.34
C PHE A 51 3.42 -9.80 12.43
N GLY A 52 2.87 -9.37 11.29
CA GLY A 52 1.71 -8.50 11.29
C GLY A 52 2.00 -7.09 11.78
N THR A 53 3.26 -6.72 11.87
CA THR A 53 3.65 -5.38 12.33
C THR A 53 3.36 -4.36 11.25
N THR A 54 2.72 -3.25 11.63
CA THR A 54 2.41 -2.18 10.69
C THR A 54 2.98 -0.85 11.18
N SER A 55 3.17 0.05 10.22
CA SER A 55 3.57 1.41 10.50
C SER A 55 2.86 2.31 9.50
N TYR A 56 2.32 3.43 9.98
CA TYR A 56 1.53 4.32 9.13
C TYR A 56 2.13 5.73 9.17
N ALA A 57 2.07 6.39 8.01
CA ALA A 57 2.42 7.81 7.97
C ALA A 57 1.41 8.59 8.80
N GLN A 58 1.89 9.57 9.53
CA GLN A 58 1.04 10.31 10.46
C GLN A 58 -0.17 10.92 9.75
N LYS A 59 0.03 11.40 8.53
CA LYS A 59 -1.04 12.00 7.76
C LYS A 59 -2.24 11.06 7.59
N PHE A 60 -2.00 9.76 7.50
CA PHE A 60 -3.07 8.79 7.24
C PHE A 60 -3.49 8.01 8.48
N GLN A 61 -2.81 8.22 9.60
CA GLN A 61 -3.10 7.44 10.79
C GLN A 61 -4.55 7.64 11.21
N GLY A 62 -5.26 6.53 11.45
CA GLY A 62 -6.67 6.58 11.79
C GLY A 62 -7.58 6.41 10.60
N ARG A 63 -7.08 6.57 9.37
CA ARG A 63 -7.88 6.38 8.17
C ARG A 63 -7.43 5.21 7.33
N VAL A 64 -6.19 4.77 7.47
CA VAL A 64 -5.67 3.67 6.66
C VAL A 64 -5.42 2.45 7.54
N THR A 65 -5.72 1.27 7.00
CA THR A 65 -5.39 0.00 7.64
C THR A 65 -4.76 -0.90 6.59
N ILE A 66 -3.58 -1.43 6.90
CA ILE A 66 -2.89 -2.35 6.00
C ILE A 66 -2.89 -3.71 6.66
N THR A 67 -3.32 -4.72 5.90
CA THR A 67 -3.40 -6.10 6.40
C THR A 67 -2.84 -7.04 5.36
N ALA A 68 -2.64 -8.28 5.76
CA ALA A 68 -2.15 -9.32 4.86
C ALA A 68 -2.88 -10.61 5.17
N ASP A 69 -3.17 -11.35 4.10
CA ASP A 69 -3.72 -12.69 4.20
C ASP A 69 -2.65 -13.64 3.67
N LYS A 70 -1.98 -14.35 4.57
CA LYS A 70 -0.86 -15.20 4.17
C LYS A 70 -1.34 -16.41 3.38
N ALA A 71 -2.58 -16.87 3.63
CA ALA A 71 -3.09 -18.02 2.90
C ALA A 71 -3.24 -17.72 1.42
N THR A 72 -3.52 -16.47 1.05
CA THR A 72 -3.72 -16.10 -0.33
C THR A 72 -2.59 -15.21 -0.86
N ASN A 73 -1.57 -14.94 -0.05
CA ASN A 73 -0.46 -14.05 -0.44
C ASN A 73 -0.97 -12.71 -0.94
N THR A 74 -1.89 -12.11 -0.19
CA THR A 74 -2.50 -10.86 -0.60
C THR A 74 -2.30 -9.81 0.49
N VAL A 75 -1.89 -8.62 0.09
CA VAL A 75 -1.77 -7.47 0.99
C VAL A 75 -2.89 -6.50 0.63
N TYR A 76 -3.52 -5.93 1.64
CA TYR A 76 -4.65 -5.02 1.45
C TYR A 76 -4.36 -3.67 2.04
N MET A 77 -4.93 -2.65 1.42
CA MET A 77 -4.95 -1.30 1.96
C MET A 77 -6.40 -0.86 2.00
N ASP A 78 -6.89 -0.51 3.19
CA ASP A 78 -8.23 0.04 3.39
C ASP A 78 -8.09 1.50 3.78
N LEU A 79 -8.77 2.38 3.05
CA LEU A 79 -8.75 3.82 3.32
C LEU A 79 -10.17 4.29 3.50
N SER A 80 -10.44 4.95 4.63
CA SER A 80 -11.80 5.37 4.98
C SER A 80 -11.98 6.88 4.84
N ASP A 81 -13.25 7.30 4.90
CA ASP A 81 -13.61 8.73 4.88
C ASP A 81 -13.03 9.45 3.68
N LEU A 82 -13.26 8.89 2.50
CA LEU A 82 -12.66 9.38 1.28
C LEU A 82 -13.16 10.77 0.92
N THR A 83 -12.26 11.61 0.42
CA THR A 83 -12.60 12.90 -0.18
C THR A 83 -11.93 12.98 -1.55
N SER A 84 -12.25 14.04 -2.29
CA SER A 84 -11.66 14.21 -3.62
C SER A 84 -10.13 14.29 -3.56
N GLU A 85 -9.57 14.69 -2.42
CA GLU A 85 -8.12 14.73 -2.27
C GLU A 85 -7.49 13.35 -2.24
N ASP A 86 -8.29 12.30 -2.09
CA ASP A 86 -7.78 10.93 -2.12
C ASP A 86 -7.74 10.35 -3.53
N THR A 87 -8.20 11.10 -4.53
CA THR A 87 -8.07 10.69 -5.92
C THR A 87 -6.59 10.58 -6.26
N ALA A 88 -6.16 9.37 -6.65
CA ALA A 88 -4.73 9.10 -6.85
C ALA A 88 -4.58 7.72 -7.43
N ILE A 89 -3.36 7.41 -7.87
CA ILE A 89 -2.98 6.04 -8.19
C ILE A 89 -2.29 5.47 -6.96
N TYR A 90 -2.76 4.31 -6.51
CA TYR A 90 -2.25 3.64 -5.31
C TYR A 90 -1.40 2.45 -5.73
N TYR A 91 -0.19 2.39 -5.20
CA TYR A 91 0.79 1.35 -5.55
C TYR A 91 1.14 0.54 -4.32
N CYS A 92 1.22 -0.78 -4.47
CA CYS A 92 1.93 -1.59 -3.49
C CYS A 92 3.37 -1.76 -3.94
N ALA A 93 4.26 -1.88 -2.98
CA ALA A 93 5.68 -1.99 -3.25
C ALA A 93 6.31 -2.95 -2.25
N LYS A 94 7.33 -3.67 -2.69
CA LYS A 94 8.00 -4.67 -1.85
C LYS A 94 9.43 -4.23 -1.60
N ALA A 95 9.86 -4.35 -0.34
CA ALA A 95 11.23 -4.05 0.04
C ALA A 95 12.16 -5.17 -0.43
N PRO A 96 13.44 -4.86 -0.67
CA PRO A 96 14.38 -5.88 -1.13
C PRO A 96 14.56 -7.01 -0.13
N ARG A 97 14.96 -8.16 -0.62
CA ARG A 97 15.30 -9.29 0.24
C ARG A 97 16.42 -8.90 1.19
N GLY A 98 16.38 -9.51 2.37
CA GLY A 98 17.38 -9.23 3.37
C GLY A 98 17.15 -7.95 4.15
N THR A 99 16.01 -7.32 3.95
CA THR A 99 15.65 -6.12 4.71
C THR A 99 15.31 -6.57 6.13
N SER A 100 16.25 -6.41 7.05
CA SER A 100 16.08 -6.97 8.38
C SER A 100 16.13 -5.96 9.51
N THR A 101 16.70 -4.78 9.29
CA THR A 101 16.70 -3.77 10.34
C THR A 101 15.40 -2.99 10.32
N ILE A 102 15.03 -2.44 11.48
CA ILE A 102 13.80 -1.66 11.55
C ILE A 102 13.87 -0.45 10.62
N ALA A 103 15.01 0.22 10.62
CA ALA A 103 15.17 1.40 9.76
C ALA A 103 15.01 1.04 8.29
N ALA A 104 15.59 -0.08 7.87
CA ALA A 104 15.49 -0.50 6.47
C ALA A 104 14.07 -0.98 6.13
N ARG A 105 13.40 -1.67 7.10
CA ARG A 105 12.07 -2.19 6.86
C ARG A 105 11.09 -1.10 6.47
N PHE A 106 11.18 0.06 7.11
CA PHE A 106 10.25 1.15 6.85
C PHE A 106 10.93 2.36 6.26
N ASN A 107 12.03 2.13 5.54
CA ASN A 107 12.57 3.16 4.67
C ASN A 107 11.53 3.37 3.58
N ARG A 108 10.93 4.52 3.57
CA ARG A 108 9.67 4.79 2.88
C ARG A 108 9.73 4.57 1.38
N TYR A 109 10.93 4.60 0.79
CA TYR A 109 11.05 4.53 -0.67
C TYR A 109 12.09 3.52 -1.12
N PHE A 110 12.42 2.57 -0.25
CA PHE A 110 13.44 1.55 -0.53
C PHE A 110 12.74 0.28 -1.02
N PHE A 111 12.44 0.25 -2.31
CA PHE A 111 11.68 -0.84 -2.90
C PHE A 111 12.38 -1.41 -4.12
N ASP A 112 12.19 -2.70 -4.37
CA ASP A 112 12.73 -3.31 -5.58
C ASP A 112 11.64 -3.89 -6.49
N SER A 113 10.39 -3.86 -6.09
CA SER A 113 9.27 -4.31 -6.92
C SER A 113 8.07 -3.45 -6.63
N TRP A 114 7.28 -3.17 -7.69
CA TRP A 114 6.10 -2.31 -7.59
C TRP A 114 4.93 -2.98 -8.28
N GLY A 115 3.75 -2.82 -7.74
CA GLY A 115 2.54 -3.17 -8.45
C GLY A 115 2.29 -2.21 -9.61
N GLN A 116 1.30 -2.53 -10.42
CA GLN A 116 1.03 -1.72 -11.60
C GLN A 116 0.25 -0.45 -11.30
N GLY A 117 -0.27 -0.34 -10.08
CA GLY A 117 -1.05 0.81 -9.69
C GLY A 117 -2.54 0.58 -9.80
N THR A 118 -3.30 1.20 -8.91
CA THR A 118 -4.75 1.15 -8.91
C THR A 118 -5.28 2.57 -8.82
N LEU A 119 -5.98 3.03 -9.84
CA LEU A 119 -6.58 4.37 -9.83
C LEU A 119 -7.84 4.34 -8.97
N VAL A 120 -7.89 5.25 -8.00
CA VAL A 120 -9.10 5.47 -7.21
C VAL A 120 -9.54 6.90 -7.47
N THR A 121 -10.77 7.07 -7.92
CA THR A 121 -11.36 8.37 -8.18
C THR A 121 -12.49 8.61 -7.20
N VAL A 122 -12.45 9.74 -6.53
CA VAL A 122 -13.47 10.09 -5.54
C VAL A 122 -14.21 11.34 -5.98
#